data_e0d40ef1e846b37a47dadf6eef237b77
#
_entry.id   e0d40ef1e846b37a47dadf6eef237b77
#
_cell.length_a   1.000
_cell.length_b   1.000
_cell.length_c   1.000
_cell.angle_alpha   90.00
_cell.angle_beta   90.00
_cell.angle_gamma   90.00
#
_symmetry.space_group_name_H-M   'P 1'
#
loop_
_entity.id
_entity.type
_entity.pdbx_description
1 polymer ?
#
loop_
_entity_poly.entity_id
_entity_poly.type
_entity_poly.pdbx_seq_one_letter_code
_entity_poly.pdbx_strand_id
1 'polypeptide(L)'
;MNIYLCMRCNMDKTIVCNVTVEGFHNWPNAPEQFSYLRNKHRHMFNIELHIPVTDSNREIEFIEEQRLIKESLLKKFGDSKGYAQFGSMSCEHIAEWLMDLYPTATFCKVIEDTNGGATLVRKQYKNPFCWFR
;
A
#
# COMPACT_ATOMS: atom_id res chain seq x y z
N MET A 1 2.78 10.62 -38.29
CA MET A 1 2.58 10.21 -36.87
C MET A 1 3.09 11.33 -35.98
N ASN A 2 2.26 11.82 -35.08
CA ASN A 2 2.64 12.90 -34.19
C ASN A 2 3.53 12.35 -33.08
N ILE A 3 4.77 12.85 -33.01
CA ILE A 3 5.79 12.42 -32.01
C ILE A 3 5.25 12.58 -30.57
N TYR A 4 4.42 13.59 -30.31
CA TYR A 4 3.80 13.81 -29.00
C TYR A 4 2.88 12.69 -28.56
N LEU A 5 2.12 12.09 -29.49
CA LEU A 5 1.27 10.95 -29.19
C LEU A 5 2.08 9.71 -28.84
N CYS A 6 3.21 9.49 -29.54
CA CYS A 6 4.08 8.35 -29.28
C CYS A 6 4.78 8.46 -27.92
N MET A 7 5.19 9.67 -27.53
CA MET A 7 5.81 9.91 -26.23
C MET A 7 4.83 9.71 -25.06
N ARG A 8 3.56 10.09 -25.23
CA ARG A 8 2.52 9.87 -24.22
C ARG A 8 2.17 8.39 -24.04
N CYS A 9 2.25 7.60 -25.11
CA CYS A 9 1.96 6.16 -25.05
C CYS A 9 3.02 5.38 -24.25
N ASN A 10 4.23 5.97 -24.05
CA ASN A 10 5.33 5.34 -23.31
C ASN A 10 5.36 5.73 -21.83
N MET A 11 4.37 6.47 -21.35
CA MET A 11 4.30 6.87 -19.95
C MET A 11 3.15 6.18 -19.26
N ASP A 12 3.46 5.52 -18.17
CA ASP A 12 2.46 5.00 -17.25
C ASP A 12 2.04 6.08 -16.27
N LYS A 13 0.76 6.14 -15.96
CA LYS A 13 0.24 7.05 -14.95
C LYS A 13 -0.29 6.26 -13.80
N THR A 14 0.03 6.72 -12.60
CA THR A 14 -0.59 6.22 -11.38
C THR A 14 -1.09 7.39 -10.56
N ILE A 15 -2.18 7.19 -9.84
CA ILE A 15 -2.53 8.09 -8.74
C ILE A 15 -1.81 7.60 -7.49
N VAL A 16 -1.50 8.53 -6.62
CA VAL A 16 -0.86 8.26 -5.33
C VAL A 16 -1.87 8.53 -4.23
N CYS A 17 -2.18 7.50 -3.45
CA CYS A 17 -3.05 7.62 -2.29
C CYS A 17 -2.21 7.51 -1.02
N ASN A 18 -2.38 8.48 -0.12
CA ASN A 18 -1.72 8.49 1.18
C ASN A 18 -2.77 8.39 2.27
N VAL A 19 -2.60 7.42 3.15
CA VAL A 19 -3.51 7.17 4.28
C VAL A 19 -2.68 7.02 5.54
N THR A 20 -3.12 7.66 6.62
CA THR A 20 -2.50 7.51 7.94
C THR A 20 -3.50 6.85 8.88
N VAL A 21 -3.08 5.79 9.54
CA VAL A 21 -3.90 5.03 10.48
C VAL A 21 -3.11 4.84 11.77
N GLU A 22 -3.71 5.22 12.89
CA GLU A 22 -3.15 4.89 14.20
C GLU A 22 -3.49 3.45 14.51
N GLY A 23 -2.49 2.67 14.91
CA GLY A 23 -2.71 1.25 15.15
C GLY A 23 -1.69 0.62 16.06
N PHE A 24 -1.93 -0.66 16.32
CA PHE A 24 -1.11 -1.48 17.22
C PHE A 24 -0.73 -2.76 16.52
N HIS A 25 0.49 -3.20 16.78
CA HIS A 25 0.94 -4.53 16.38
C HIS A 25 2.03 -5.03 17.36
N ASN A 26 2.44 -6.26 17.16
CA ASN A 26 3.55 -6.84 17.92
C ASN A 26 4.15 -8.02 17.17
N TRP A 27 5.37 -8.37 17.55
CA TRP A 27 6.06 -9.54 17.02
C TRP A 27 6.24 -10.56 18.16
N PRO A 28 5.24 -11.45 18.41
CA PRO A 28 5.24 -12.33 19.58
C PRO A 28 6.46 -13.25 19.68
N ASN A 29 6.96 -13.72 18.51
CA ASN A 29 8.06 -14.66 18.43
C ASN A 29 9.41 -14.00 18.10
N ALA A 30 9.55 -12.70 18.38
CA ALA A 30 10.78 -11.99 18.11
C ALA A 30 11.98 -12.64 18.82
N PRO A 31 13.13 -12.77 18.12
CA PRO A 31 14.36 -13.24 18.75
C PRO A 31 14.75 -12.36 19.94
N GLU A 32 15.62 -12.90 20.80
CA GLU A 32 15.98 -12.22 22.06
C GLU A 32 16.48 -10.80 21.85
N GLN A 33 17.29 -10.55 20.80
CA GLN A 33 17.79 -9.21 20.49
C GLN A 33 16.69 -8.22 20.13
N PHE A 34 15.49 -8.71 19.76
CA PHE A 34 14.33 -7.90 19.43
C PHE A 34 13.16 -8.13 20.38
N SER A 35 13.45 -8.60 21.61
CA SER A 35 12.41 -8.96 22.59
C SER A 35 11.47 -7.79 22.93
N TYR A 36 11.94 -6.55 22.79
CA TYR A 36 11.13 -5.35 22.99
C TYR A 36 9.98 -5.21 21.99
N LEU A 37 10.01 -5.95 20.86
CA LEU A 37 8.95 -5.96 19.85
C LEU A 37 7.85 -7.00 20.15
N ARG A 38 8.04 -7.83 21.15
CA ARG A 38 7.08 -8.90 21.50
C ARG A 38 5.79 -8.35 22.06
N ASN A 39 5.87 -7.23 22.78
CA ASN A 39 4.71 -6.60 23.38
C ASN A 39 4.01 -5.68 22.39
N LYS A 40 2.69 -5.62 22.50
CA LYS A 40 1.86 -4.74 21.68
C LYS A 40 2.33 -3.29 21.83
N HIS A 41 2.57 -2.64 20.70
CA HIS A 41 3.05 -1.26 20.64
C HIS A 41 2.31 -0.49 19.56
N ARG A 42 2.28 0.83 19.74
CA ARG A 42 1.51 1.75 18.94
C ARG A 42 2.39 2.46 17.91
N HIS A 43 1.87 2.64 16.71
CA HIS A 43 2.47 3.49 15.67
C HIS A 43 1.40 4.26 14.91
N MET A 44 1.82 5.34 14.28
CA MET A 44 1.08 5.94 13.16
C MET A 44 1.56 5.24 11.90
N PHE A 45 0.71 4.43 11.29
CA PHE A 45 1.04 3.72 10.05
C PHE A 45 0.73 4.63 8.88
N ASN A 46 1.77 5.03 8.17
CA ASN A 46 1.67 5.88 6.98
C ASN A 46 1.75 4.99 5.75
N ILE A 47 0.69 5.02 4.95
CA ILE A 47 0.49 4.12 3.82
C ILE A 47 0.45 4.93 2.54
N GLU A 48 1.21 4.50 1.55
CA GLU A 48 1.20 5.06 0.21
C GLU A 48 0.87 3.94 -0.77
N LEU A 49 -0.17 4.13 -1.58
CA LEU A 49 -0.63 3.14 -2.55
C LEU A 49 -0.70 3.79 -3.93
N HIS A 50 -0.11 3.17 -4.93
CA HIS A 50 -0.14 3.63 -6.32
C HIS A 50 -1.09 2.78 -7.14
N ILE A 51 -2.06 3.43 -7.78
CA ILE A 51 -3.08 2.76 -8.60
C ILE A 51 -2.98 3.30 -10.02
N PRO A 52 -2.77 2.42 -11.04
CA PRO A 52 -2.64 2.87 -12.41
C PRO A 52 -3.95 3.39 -12.96
N VAL A 53 -3.85 4.42 -13.77
CA VAL A 53 -4.97 5.03 -14.48
C VAL A 53 -4.56 5.30 -15.93
N THR A 54 -5.53 5.39 -16.83
CA THR A 54 -5.30 5.71 -18.25
C THR A 54 -5.74 7.12 -18.59
N ASP A 55 -6.84 7.58 -18.02
CA ASP A 55 -7.38 8.92 -18.25
C ASP A 55 -6.77 9.91 -17.26
N SER A 56 -6.26 11.03 -17.77
CA SER A 56 -5.66 12.09 -16.97
C SER A 56 -6.68 12.93 -16.22
N ASN A 57 -7.97 12.83 -16.57
CA ASN A 57 -9.00 13.67 -15.96
C ASN A 57 -9.74 12.94 -14.84
N ARG A 58 -9.00 12.61 -13.77
CA ARG A 58 -9.58 12.08 -12.53
C ARG A 58 -10.40 10.81 -12.73
N GLU A 59 -9.86 9.86 -13.51
CA GLU A 59 -10.47 8.53 -13.66
C GLU A 59 -10.76 7.89 -12.30
N ILE A 60 -9.80 8.03 -11.36
CA ILE A 60 -9.99 7.73 -9.95
C ILE A 60 -9.63 8.99 -9.18
N GLU A 61 -10.56 9.48 -8.37
CA GLU A 61 -10.30 10.67 -7.55
C GLU A 61 -9.59 10.21 -6.26
N PHE A 62 -8.36 10.67 -6.04
CA PHE A 62 -7.50 10.14 -4.97
C PHE A 62 -7.99 10.48 -3.55
N ILE A 63 -8.67 11.61 -3.35
CA ILE A 63 -9.22 11.97 -2.02
C ILE A 63 -10.28 10.97 -1.61
N GLU A 64 -11.19 10.64 -2.54
CA GLU A 64 -12.23 9.65 -2.31
C GLU A 64 -11.65 8.25 -2.14
N GLU A 65 -10.63 7.91 -2.96
CA GLU A 65 -9.98 6.61 -2.85
C GLU A 65 -9.26 6.45 -1.51
N GLN A 66 -8.61 7.51 -1.03
CA GLN A 66 -7.98 7.52 0.29
C GLN A 66 -8.99 7.26 1.41
N ARG A 67 -10.18 7.85 1.30
CA ARG A 67 -11.28 7.60 2.24
C ARG A 67 -11.69 6.13 2.22
N LEU A 68 -11.84 5.55 1.04
CA LEU A 68 -12.23 4.15 0.87
C LEU A 68 -11.17 3.18 1.39
N ILE A 69 -9.90 3.47 1.16
CA ILE A 69 -8.78 2.67 1.66
C ILE A 69 -8.81 2.65 3.20
N LYS A 70 -8.93 3.81 3.82
CA LYS A 70 -8.98 3.93 5.28
C LYS A 70 -10.21 3.21 5.85
N GLU A 71 -11.34 3.38 5.20
CA GLU A 71 -12.59 2.70 5.60
C GLU A 71 -12.43 1.17 5.55
N SER A 72 -11.82 0.65 4.48
CA SER A 72 -11.56 -0.79 4.33
C SER A 72 -10.61 -1.33 5.39
N LEU A 73 -9.56 -0.57 5.70
CA LEU A 73 -8.61 -0.93 6.77
C LEU A 73 -9.31 -1.00 8.13
N LEU A 74 -10.06 0.02 8.47
CA LEU A 74 -10.75 0.09 9.76
C LEU A 74 -11.92 -0.88 9.85
N LYS A 75 -12.55 -1.21 8.73
CA LYS A 75 -13.58 -2.26 8.69
C LYS A 75 -12.99 -3.62 9.03
N LYS A 76 -11.78 -3.90 8.57
CA LYS A 76 -11.10 -5.19 8.80
C LYS A 76 -10.40 -5.24 10.16
N PHE A 77 -9.69 -4.19 10.52
CA PHE A 77 -8.77 -4.18 11.66
C PHE A 77 -9.20 -3.22 12.77
N GLY A 78 -10.15 -2.34 12.53
CA GLY A 78 -10.54 -1.31 13.47
C GLY A 78 -11.20 -1.83 14.73
N ASP A 79 -10.87 -1.21 15.86
CA ASP A 79 -11.55 -1.43 17.12
C ASP A 79 -12.65 -0.37 17.34
N SER A 80 -13.33 -0.45 18.49
CA SER A 80 -14.43 0.47 18.83
C SER A 80 -13.98 1.93 18.98
N LYS A 81 -12.68 2.17 19.14
CA LYS A 81 -12.09 3.51 19.32
C LYS A 81 -11.48 4.06 18.03
N GLY A 82 -11.53 3.30 16.94
CA GLY A 82 -10.99 3.72 15.65
C GLY A 82 -9.51 3.42 15.46
N TYR A 83 -8.88 2.63 16.32
CA TYR A 83 -7.51 2.17 16.16
C TYR A 83 -7.49 0.90 15.34
N ALA A 84 -6.49 0.74 14.49
CA ALA A 84 -6.27 -0.50 13.77
C ALA A 84 -5.52 -1.50 14.65
N GLN A 85 -6.08 -2.68 14.81
CA GLN A 85 -5.47 -3.77 15.56
C GLN A 85 -4.87 -4.77 14.57
N PHE A 86 -3.61 -4.56 14.21
CA PHE A 86 -2.94 -5.38 13.20
C PHE A 86 -2.41 -6.70 13.75
N GLY A 87 -2.39 -6.87 15.07
CA GLY A 87 -1.94 -8.12 15.69
C GLY A 87 -0.46 -8.39 15.39
N SER A 88 -0.17 -9.58 14.88
CA SER A 88 1.21 -9.98 14.57
C SER A 88 1.68 -9.55 13.17
N MET A 89 0.92 -8.71 12.48
CA MET A 89 1.27 -8.27 11.13
C MET A 89 2.46 -7.31 11.16
N SER A 90 3.43 -7.57 10.29
CA SER A 90 4.51 -6.64 9.98
C SER A 90 4.04 -5.59 8.98
N CYS A 91 4.87 -4.58 8.70
CA CYS A 91 4.59 -3.63 7.63
C CYS A 91 4.46 -4.33 6.28
N GLU A 92 5.26 -5.37 6.04
CA GLU A 92 5.19 -6.20 4.83
C GLU A 92 3.82 -6.86 4.70
N HIS A 93 3.31 -7.44 5.78
CA HIS A 93 1.98 -8.08 5.79
C HIS A 93 0.85 -7.09 5.53
N ILE A 94 0.94 -5.90 6.11
CA ILE A 94 -0.05 -4.84 5.90
C ILE A 94 -0.06 -4.43 4.43
N ALA A 95 1.13 -4.25 3.84
CA ALA A 95 1.27 -3.91 2.44
C ALA A 95 0.74 -5.02 1.52
N GLU A 96 1.00 -6.29 1.85
CA GLU A 96 0.47 -7.45 1.12
C GLU A 96 -1.06 -7.44 1.14
N TRP A 97 -1.65 -7.20 2.31
CA TRP A 97 -3.10 -7.16 2.46
C TRP A 97 -3.72 -6.08 1.56
N LEU A 98 -3.10 -4.90 1.51
CA LEU A 98 -3.56 -3.81 0.65
C LEU A 98 -3.39 -4.12 -0.83
N MET A 99 -2.27 -4.71 -1.23
CA MET A 99 -2.04 -5.09 -2.62
C MET A 99 -2.99 -6.21 -3.07
N ASP A 100 -3.41 -7.08 -2.16
CA ASP A 100 -4.43 -8.09 -2.45
C ASP A 100 -5.82 -7.46 -2.60
N LEU A 101 -6.12 -6.46 -1.78
CA LEU A 101 -7.38 -5.72 -1.88
C LEU A 101 -7.48 -4.90 -3.17
N TYR A 102 -6.35 -4.41 -3.66
CA TYR A 102 -6.23 -3.60 -4.89
C TYR A 102 -5.36 -4.33 -5.91
N PRO A 103 -5.95 -5.29 -6.66
CA PRO A 103 -5.15 -6.13 -7.58
C PRO A 103 -4.42 -5.38 -8.69
N THR A 104 -4.90 -4.20 -9.06
CA THR A 104 -4.27 -3.36 -10.08
C THR A 104 -3.19 -2.44 -9.52
N ALA A 105 -3.13 -2.25 -8.21
CA ALA A 105 -2.11 -1.40 -7.59
C ALA A 105 -0.71 -1.92 -7.90
N THR A 106 0.20 -1.00 -8.19
CA THR A 106 1.58 -1.34 -8.58
C THR A 106 2.59 -1.22 -7.46
N PHE A 107 2.25 -0.48 -6.42
CA PHE A 107 3.18 -0.14 -5.34
C PHE A 107 2.41 0.11 -4.05
N CYS A 108 2.95 -0.39 -2.95
CA CYS A 108 2.46 -0.04 -1.61
C CYS A 108 3.64 0.15 -0.68
N LYS A 109 3.62 1.24 0.06
CA LYS A 109 4.61 1.53 1.11
C LYS A 109 3.88 1.66 2.44
N VAL A 110 4.39 1.01 3.47
CA VAL A 110 3.88 1.10 4.84
C VAL A 110 5.05 1.48 5.74
N ILE A 111 4.93 2.64 6.38
CA ILE A 111 5.98 3.20 7.26
C ILE A 111 5.39 3.37 8.66
N GLU A 112 6.15 2.94 9.66
CA GLU A 112 5.83 3.17 11.07
C GLU A 112 6.34 4.54 11.50
N ASP A 113 5.42 5.42 11.88
CA ASP A 113 5.73 6.81 12.25
C ASP A 113 6.49 7.49 11.09
N THR A 114 7.68 8.01 11.35
CA THR A 114 8.57 8.56 10.32
C THR A 114 9.87 7.74 10.19
N ASN A 115 9.89 6.55 10.78
CA ASN A 115 11.13 5.78 10.94
C ASN A 115 11.42 4.87 9.75
N GLY A 116 10.71 3.78 9.66
CA GLY A 116 10.98 2.77 8.65
C GLY A 116 9.78 1.86 8.42
N GLY A 117 9.89 1.00 7.46
CA GLY A 117 8.82 0.07 7.11
C GLY A 117 9.18 -0.74 5.89
N ALA A 118 8.20 -0.96 5.01
CA ALA A 118 8.37 -1.83 3.87
C ALA A 118 7.70 -1.27 2.62
N THR A 119 8.21 -1.66 1.47
CA THR A 119 7.57 -1.41 0.18
C THR A 119 7.33 -2.74 -0.54
N LEU A 120 6.20 -2.81 -1.24
CA LEU A 120 5.92 -3.88 -2.18
C LEU A 120 5.70 -3.28 -3.56
N VAL A 121 6.35 -3.85 -4.55
CA VAL A 121 6.21 -3.46 -5.95
C VAL A 121 5.72 -4.67 -6.71
N ARG A 122 4.60 -4.52 -7.40
CA ARG A 122 4.06 -5.62 -8.22
C ARG A 122 4.91 -5.77 -9.47
N LYS A 123 5.54 -6.93 -9.62
CA LYS A 123 6.28 -7.25 -10.82
C LYS A 123 5.29 -7.48 -11.96
N GLN A 124 5.52 -6.83 -13.10
CA GLN A 124 4.78 -7.14 -14.29
C GLN A 124 5.17 -8.53 -14.76
N TYR A 125 4.15 -9.40 -14.94
CA TYR A 125 4.37 -10.69 -15.53
C TYR A 125 4.77 -10.50 -16.99
N LYS A 126 6.04 -10.75 -17.31
CA LYS A 126 6.50 -10.78 -18.70
C LYS A 126 6.21 -12.17 -19.24
N ASN A 127 5.11 -12.28 -19.99
CA ASN A 127 4.86 -13.49 -20.76
C ASN A 127 6.01 -13.66 -21.75
N PRO A 128 6.73 -14.82 -21.74
CA PRO A 128 7.82 -15.07 -22.70
C PRO A 128 7.40 -14.87 -24.14
N PHE A 129 6.14 -15.06 -24.45
CA PHE A 129 5.58 -14.82 -25.80
C PHE A 129 5.39 -13.35 -26.16
N CYS A 130 5.48 -12.43 -25.21
CA CYS A 130 5.39 -10.98 -25.45
C CYS A 130 6.68 -10.38 -26.00
N TRP A 131 7.76 -11.17 -26.08
CA TRP A 131 9.05 -10.73 -26.62
C TRP A 131 9.01 -10.41 -28.13
N PHE A 132 7.99 -10.87 -28.81
CA PHE A 132 7.84 -10.75 -30.25
C PHE A 132 6.83 -9.68 -30.68
N ARG A 133 6.49 -8.80 -29.81
CA ARG A 133 5.60 -7.68 -30.12
C ARG A 133 6.38 -6.42 -30.47
#